data_84478fd438487b6afe2e66b00768a743
#
_entry.id   84478fd438487b6afe2e66b00768a743
#
_cell.length_a   1.000
_cell.length_b   1.000
_cell.length_c   1.000
_cell.angle_alpha   90.00
_cell.angle_beta   90.00
_cell.angle_gamma   90.00
#
_symmetry.space_group_name_H-M   'P 1'
#
loop_
_entity.id
_entity.type
_entity.pdbx_description
1 polymer ?
#
loop_
_entity_poly.entity_id
_entity_poly.type
_entity_poly.pdbx_seq_one_letter_code
_entity_poly.pdbx_strand_id
1 'polypeptide(L)'
;MSLSQSKSWLSPFFFWMIFACAAGYYFYTHEKSVKYGIDLVGGTYITLQVQLDKALEHELIARSKGLISRLKKAHLGEPINKKFGQKEVELTFATEKDVEAAYDILSGRGASLQATEKGTKLILRLPQGDIDRLKVEAVQSDIRVLENRVNAFGVGEVPIVAQGHNRIVIELPDVQDPQRAKKMIGRTAELEIKLVEDV
;
A
#
# COMPACT_ATOMS: atom_id res chain seq x y z
N MET A 1 29.37 -68.86 -34.48
CA MET A 1 28.25 -68.00 -34.86
C MET A 1 27.67 -67.37 -33.63
N SER A 2 28.01 -66.11 -33.29
CA SER A 2 27.20 -65.17 -32.51
C SER A 2 28.00 -63.92 -32.23
N LEU A 3 27.98 -63.01 -33.15
CA LEU A 3 28.49 -61.63 -32.97
C LEU A 3 27.26 -60.71 -33.10
N SER A 4 26.61 -60.37 -32.02
CA SER A 4 25.64 -59.27 -32.07
C SER A 4 24.99 -58.95 -30.72
N GLN A 5 25.76 -58.74 -29.66
CA GLN A 5 25.15 -58.20 -28.41
C GLN A 5 25.83 -56.98 -27.79
N SER A 6 26.75 -56.34 -28.49
CA SER A 6 27.47 -55.18 -27.90
C SER A 6 26.91 -53.81 -28.33
N LYS A 7 25.84 -53.77 -29.12
CA LYS A 7 25.35 -52.50 -29.71
C LYS A 7 24.22 -51.80 -28.94
N SER A 8 23.59 -52.47 -27.99
CA SER A 8 22.40 -51.88 -27.29
C SER A 8 22.74 -51.06 -26.04
N TRP A 9 23.95 -51.18 -25.50
CA TRP A 9 24.30 -50.44 -24.26
C TRP A 9 24.89 -49.06 -24.52
N LEU A 10 25.50 -48.84 -25.68
CA LEU A 10 26.05 -47.54 -26.06
C LEU A 10 24.98 -46.51 -26.40
N SER A 11 23.79 -46.92 -26.84
CA SER A 11 22.68 -46.05 -27.21
C SER A 11 22.16 -45.21 -26.02
N PRO A 12 21.84 -45.80 -24.84
CA PRO A 12 21.38 -45.01 -23.71
C PRO A 12 22.46 -44.10 -23.14
N PHE A 13 23.73 -44.50 -23.19
CA PHE A 13 24.85 -43.68 -22.73
C PHE A 13 25.01 -42.40 -23.56
N PHE A 14 24.96 -42.51 -24.90
CA PHE A 14 25.01 -41.36 -25.80
C PHE A 14 23.81 -40.46 -25.63
N PHE A 15 22.60 -41.02 -25.41
CA PHE A 15 21.40 -40.24 -25.13
C PHE A 15 21.56 -39.39 -23.86
N TRP A 16 22.01 -39.98 -22.76
CA TRP A 16 22.23 -39.25 -21.50
C TRP A 16 23.37 -38.24 -21.60
N MET A 17 24.40 -38.52 -22.37
CA MET A 17 25.50 -37.58 -22.62
C MET A 17 25.01 -36.35 -23.42
N ILE A 18 24.21 -36.56 -24.47
CA ILE A 18 23.62 -35.47 -25.24
C ILE A 18 22.67 -34.65 -24.36
N PHE A 19 21.87 -35.33 -23.56
CA PHE A 19 20.96 -34.65 -22.61
C PHE A 19 21.71 -33.80 -21.59
N ALA A 20 22.80 -34.33 -21.01
CA ALA A 20 23.67 -33.59 -20.08
C ALA A 20 24.33 -32.38 -20.76
N CYS A 21 24.82 -32.52 -21.99
CA CYS A 21 25.37 -31.40 -22.74
C CYS A 21 24.32 -30.34 -23.09
N ALA A 22 23.13 -30.76 -23.48
CA ALA A 22 22.01 -29.84 -23.76
C ALA A 22 21.54 -29.09 -22.50
N ALA A 23 21.44 -29.80 -21.38
CA ALA A 23 21.12 -29.21 -20.10
C ALA A 23 22.21 -28.22 -19.64
N GLY A 24 23.48 -28.59 -19.76
CA GLY A 24 24.60 -27.70 -19.45
C GLY A 24 24.64 -26.46 -20.32
N TYR A 25 24.37 -26.61 -21.62
CA TYR A 25 24.23 -25.48 -22.56
C TYR A 25 23.07 -24.59 -22.20
N TYR A 26 21.92 -25.17 -21.84
CA TYR A 26 20.75 -24.43 -21.38
C TYR A 26 21.04 -23.63 -20.11
N PHE A 27 21.65 -24.22 -19.11
CA PHE A 27 22.07 -23.53 -17.89
C PHE A 27 23.08 -22.42 -18.18
N TYR A 28 24.07 -22.67 -19.01
CA TYR A 28 25.09 -21.68 -19.38
C TYR A 28 24.48 -20.46 -20.08
N THR A 29 23.51 -20.66 -20.96
CA THR A 29 22.83 -19.57 -21.69
C THR A 29 21.82 -18.81 -20.84
N HIS A 30 21.27 -19.45 -19.78
CA HIS A 30 20.26 -18.88 -18.89
C HIS A 30 20.79 -18.50 -17.50
N GLU A 31 22.11 -18.53 -17.31
CA GLU A 31 22.75 -18.18 -16.02
C GLU A 31 22.32 -16.80 -15.50
N LYS A 32 22.07 -15.82 -16.39
CA LYS A 32 21.59 -14.48 -16.05
C LYS A 32 20.12 -14.41 -15.63
N SER A 33 19.36 -15.48 -15.78
CA SER A 33 17.94 -15.54 -15.43
C SER A 33 17.70 -16.00 -13.99
N VAL A 34 18.73 -16.52 -13.32
CA VAL A 34 18.62 -16.94 -11.92
C VAL A 34 18.89 -15.74 -11.02
N LYS A 35 17.84 -15.24 -10.38
CA LYS A 35 17.96 -14.17 -9.38
C LYS A 35 18.26 -14.81 -8.04
N TYR A 36 19.39 -14.46 -7.47
CA TYR A 36 19.79 -14.91 -6.14
C TYR A 36 19.24 -13.96 -5.08
N GLY A 37 18.75 -14.52 -3.98
CA GLY A 37 18.32 -13.73 -2.82
C GLY A 37 19.49 -13.06 -2.10
N ILE A 38 19.17 -12.12 -1.21
CA ILE A 38 20.13 -11.33 -0.42
C ILE A 38 21.13 -12.22 0.32
N ASP A 39 20.71 -13.40 0.75
CA ASP A 39 21.56 -14.35 1.50
C ASP A 39 22.76 -14.87 0.69
N LEU A 40 22.67 -14.84 -0.64
CA LEU A 40 23.72 -15.35 -1.54
C LEU A 40 24.54 -14.22 -2.18
N VAL A 41 23.92 -13.09 -2.50
CA VAL A 41 24.58 -11.99 -3.23
C VAL A 41 24.95 -10.83 -2.28
N GLY A 42 24.38 -10.84 -1.08
CA GLY A 42 24.43 -9.70 -0.16
C GLY A 42 23.42 -8.63 -0.57
N GLY A 43 23.20 -7.65 0.28
CA GLY A 43 22.27 -6.58 0.03
C GLY A 43 21.86 -5.85 1.30
N THR A 44 20.85 -5.01 1.18
CA THR A 44 20.34 -4.19 2.29
C THR A 44 18.87 -4.48 2.56
N TYR A 45 18.53 -4.71 3.83
CA TYR A 45 17.15 -4.73 4.31
C TYR A 45 16.74 -3.34 4.79
N ILE A 46 15.62 -2.84 4.31
CA ILE A 46 15.04 -1.60 4.81
C ILE A 46 13.67 -1.91 5.39
N THR A 47 13.50 -1.56 6.66
CA THR A 47 12.18 -1.64 7.31
C THR A 47 11.60 -0.22 7.42
N LEU A 48 10.41 -0.04 6.86
CA LEU A 48 9.65 1.20 6.93
C LEU A 48 8.45 1.01 7.85
N GLN A 49 8.10 2.06 8.57
CA GLN A 49 6.91 2.09 9.42
C GLN A 49 5.85 2.99 8.79
N VAL A 50 4.67 2.43 8.51
CA VAL A 50 3.52 3.17 7.99
C VAL A 50 2.89 4.00 9.12
N GLN A 51 2.62 5.28 8.86
CA GLN A 51 1.99 6.19 9.82
C GLN A 51 0.46 6.05 9.76
N LEU A 52 -0.06 4.94 10.26
CA LEU A 52 -1.48 4.60 10.18
C LEU A 52 -2.40 5.65 10.81
N ASP A 53 -1.96 6.28 11.92
CA ASP A 53 -2.77 7.30 12.60
C ASP A 53 -2.99 8.52 11.71
N LYS A 54 -1.99 8.94 10.93
CA LYS A 54 -2.14 10.03 9.95
C LYS A 54 -3.05 9.64 8.79
N ALA A 55 -2.95 8.41 8.31
CA ALA A 55 -3.83 7.92 7.25
C ALA A 55 -5.29 7.91 7.71
N LEU A 56 -5.57 7.47 8.94
CA LEU A 56 -6.91 7.49 9.51
C LEU A 56 -7.41 8.91 9.75
N GLU A 57 -6.56 9.82 10.23
CA GLU A 57 -6.90 11.23 10.40
C GLU A 57 -7.27 11.89 9.08
N HIS A 58 -6.48 11.70 8.02
CA HIS A 58 -6.78 12.23 6.69
C HIS A 58 -8.11 11.71 6.16
N GLU A 59 -8.39 10.41 6.31
CA GLU A 59 -9.64 9.82 5.85
C GLU A 59 -10.84 10.34 6.65
N LEU A 60 -10.71 10.47 7.97
CA LEU A 60 -11.74 11.05 8.82
C LEU A 60 -12.06 12.49 8.40
N ILE A 61 -11.03 13.31 8.17
CA ILE A 61 -11.19 14.71 7.73
C ILE A 61 -11.84 14.76 6.34
N ALA A 62 -11.40 13.92 5.40
CA ALA A 62 -11.94 13.89 4.04
C ALA A 62 -13.43 13.53 4.03
N ARG A 63 -13.81 12.46 4.77
CA ARG A 63 -15.22 12.06 4.91
C ARG A 63 -16.04 13.15 5.61
N SER A 64 -15.52 13.75 6.67
CA SER A 64 -16.22 14.82 7.39
C SER A 64 -16.45 16.05 6.51
N LYS A 65 -15.49 16.46 5.69
CA LYS A 65 -15.67 17.54 4.70
C LYS A 65 -16.74 17.20 3.67
N GLY A 66 -16.76 15.96 3.18
CA GLY A 66 -17.80 15.47 2.26
C GLY A 66 -19.19 15.53 2.88
N LEU A 67 -19.34 15.17 4.16
CA LEU A 67 -20.60 15.26 4.89
C LEU A 67 -21.04 16.70 5.11
N ILE A 68 -20.13 17.60 5.51
CA ILE A 68 -20.41 19.03 5.66
C ILE A 68 -20.92 19.61 4.32
N SER A 69 -20.33 19.22 3.20
CA SER A 69 -20.80 19.64 1.87
C SER A 69 -22.21 19.13 1.56
N ARG A 70 -22.58 17.94 2.01
CA ARG A 70 -23.95 17.40 1.87
C ARG A 70 -24.96 18.19 2.73
N LEU A 71 -24.61 18.52 3.98
CA LEU A 71 -25.44 19.35 4.85
C LEU A 71 -25.71 20.73 4.23
N LYS A 72 -24.68 21.35 3.67
CA LYS A 72 -24.80 22.62 2.95
C LYS A 72 -25.75 22.53 1.76
N LYS A 73 -25.67 21.47 0.95
CA LYS A 73 -26.57 21.24 -0.19
C LYS A 73 -28.01 20.98 0.24
N ALA A 74 -28.20 20.39 1.41
CA ALA A 74 -29.55 20.15 1.98
C ALA A 74 -30.17 21.39 2.63
N HIS A 75 -29.49 22.54 2.59
CA HIS A 75 -29.90 23.79 3.25
C HIS A 75 -30.18 23.64 4.76
N LEU A 76 -29.58 22.66 5.40
CA LEU A 76 -29.58 22.51 6.85
C LEU A 76 -28.48 23.39 7.44
N GLY A 77 -28.70 23.87 8.66
CA GLY A 77 -27.78 24.78 9.33
C GLY A 77 -26.31 24.37 9.21
N GLU A 78 -25.46 25.26 8.72
CA GLU A 78 -24.02 25.00 8.68
C GLU A 78 -23.47 24.98 10.11
N PRO A 79 -22.52 24.05 10.42
CA PRO A 79 -21.89 24.07 11.73
C PRO A 79 -21.12 25.38 11.94
N ILE A 80 -21.39 26.05 13.07
CA ILE A 80 -20.76 27.31 13.47
C ILE A 80 -19.27 27.11 13.73
N ASN A 81 -18.90 25.95 14.30
CA ASN A 81 -17.52 25.61 14.59
C ASN A 81 -17.22 24.18 14.14
N LYS A 82 -15.99 23.97 13.65
CA LYS A 82 -15.48 22.68 13.15
C LYS A 82 -14.12 22.44 13.79
N LYS A 83 -14.04 21.43 14.65
CA LYS A 83 -12.79 21.04 15.28
C LYS A 83 -12.38 19.67 14.79
N PHE A 84 -11.27 19.61 14.06
CA PHE A 84 -10.72 18.38 13.53
C PHE A 84 -9.68 17.83 14.52
N GLY A 85 -9.92 16.65 15.05
CA GLY A 85 -9.00 15.90 15.89
C GLY A 85 -8.52 14.62 15.19
N GLN A 86 -7.55 13.93 15.76
CA GLN A 86 -6.97 12.71 15.19
C GLN A 86 -7.95 11.54 15.10
N LYS A 87 -8.87 11.40 16.05
CA LYS A 87 -9.80 10.26 16.15
C LYS A 87 -11.27 10.66 16.03
N GLU A 88 -11.56 11.94 16.12
CA GLU A 88 -12.92 12.47 16.06
C GLU A 88 -12.96 13.87 15.48
N VAL A 89 -14.09 14.21 14.87
CA VAL A 89 -14.38 15.55 14.39
C VAL A 89 -15.60 16.05 15.14
N GLU A 90 -15.45 17.19 15.82
CA GLU A 90 -16.57 17.88 16.49
C GLU A 90 -17.14 18.95 15.57
N LEU A 91 -18.44 18.89 15.31
CA LEU A 91 -19.21 19.93 14.64
C LEU A 91 -20.13 20.56 15.66
N THR A 92 -20.08 21.89 15.81
CA THR A 92 -20.96 22.63 16.72
C THR A 92 -22.01 23.39 15.91
N PHE A 93 -23.29 23.25 16.25
CA PHE A 93 -24.41 23.87 15.59
C PHE A 93 -25.04 24.96 16.48
N ALA A 94 -25.93 25.76 15.90
CA ALA A 94 -26.64 26.84 16.62
C ALA A 94 -27.64 26.30 17.62
N THR A 95 -28.37 25.26 17.24
CA THR A 95 -29.45 24.68 18.03
C THR A 95 -29.35 23.15 18.06
N GLU A 96 -29.98 22.53 19.07
CA GLU A 96 -30.07 21.07 19.15
C GLU A 96 -30.90 20.48 17.99
N LYS A 97 -31.89 21.22 17.49
CA LYS A 97 -32.68 20.82 16.32
C LYS A 97 -31.83 20.69 15.06
N ASP A 98 -30.84 21.58 14.89
CA ASP A 98 -29.91 21.49 13.76
C ASP A 98 -29.01 20.27 13.88
N VAL A 99 -28.64 19.88 15.11
CA VAL A 99 -27.86 18.63 15.36
C VAL A 99 -28.69 17.42 15.01
N GLU A 100 -29.95 17.33 15.46
CA GLU A 100 -30.86 16.21 15.17
C GLU A 100 -31.10 16.07 13.66
N ALA A 101 -31.37 17.17 12.96
CA ALA A 101 -31.53 17.17 11.51
C ALA A 101 -30.22 16.74 10.77
N ALA A 102 -29.06 17.16 11.27
CA ALA A 102 -27.77 16.75 10.73
C ALA A 102 -27.50 15.26 11.02
N TYR A 103 -27.84 14.79 12.21
CA TYR A 103 -27.71 13.40 12.61
C TYR A 103 -28.54 12.46 11.72
N ASP A 104 -29.81 12.79 11.46
CA ASP A 104 -30.68 11.97 10.63
C ASP A 104 -30.13 11.77 9.20
N ILE A 105 -29.51 12.81 8.63
CA ILE A 105 -28.87 12.72 7.31
C ILE A 105 -27.59 11.87 7.39
N LEU A 106 -26.86 11.99 8.48
CA LEU A 106 -25.55 11.36 8.64
C LEU A 106 -25.63 9.92 9.15
N SER A 107 -26.73 9.54 9.83
CA SER A 107 -26.98 8.19 10.34
C SER A 107 -27.74 7.29 9.38
N GLY A 108 -28.16 7.79 8.21
CA GLY A 108 -28.87 7.03 7.19
C GLY A 108 -28.11 5.81 6.66
N ARG A 109 -28.83 4.92 5.92
CA ARG A 109 -28.24 3.70 5.32
C ARG A 109 -27.02 4.06 4.47
N GLY A 110 -25.86 3.47 4.83
CA GLY A 110 -24.59 3.73 4.16
C GLY A 110 -23.79 4.90 4.79
N ALA A 111 -24.06 5.23 6.04
CA ALA A 111 -23.28 6.20 6.79
C ALA A 111 -21.79 5.81 6.78
N SER A 112 -20.96 6.69 6.27
CA SER A 112 -19.51 6.49 6.20
C SER A 112 -18.77 6.84 7.49
N LEU A 113 -19.48 7.45 8.45
CA LEU A 113 -18.98 7.80 9.78
C LEU A 113 -20.03 7.46 10.84
N GLN A 114 -19.56 7.16 12.03
CA GLN A 114 -20.41 7.08 13.22
C GLN A 114 -20.62 8.49 13.77
N ALA A 115 -21.88 8.89 13.93
CA ALA A 115 -22.27 10.16 14.50
C ALA A 115 -22.78 9.92 15.94
N THR A 116 -22.42 10.82 16.86
CA THR A 116 -22.91 10.85 18.24
C THR A 116 -23.30 12.27 18.58
N GLU A 117 -24.52 12.45 19.07
CA GLU A 117 -25.04 13.73 19.51
C GLU A 117 -24.63 14.04 20.95
N LYS A 118 -24.27 15.30 21.21
CA LYS A 118 -23.96 15.80 22.55
C LYS A 118 -24.38 17.27 22.67
N GLY A 119 -25.69 17.53 23.00
CA GLY A 119 -26.26 18.85 23.01
C GLY A 119 -26.16 19.49 21.64
N THR A 120 -25.57 20.67 21.54
CA THR A 120 -25.34 21.41 20.29
C THR A 120 -24.18 20.90 19.45
N LYS A 121 -23.54 19.77 19.87
CA LYS A 121 -22.38 19.20 19.17
C LYS A 121 -22.70 17.85 18.55
N LEU A 122 -22.18 17.63 17.37
CA LEU A 122 -22.17 16.36 16.69
C LEU A 122 -20.71 15.84 16.60
N ILE A 123 -20.48 14.67 17.16
CA ILE A 123 -19.17 14.04 17.16
C ILE A 123 -19.16 12.94 16.10
N LEU A 124 -18.22 13.02 15.15
CA LEU A 124 -18.05 12.07 14.05
C LEU A 124 -16.79 11.24 14.28
N ARG A 125 -16.92 9.93 14.10
CA ARG A 125 -15.80 8.96 14.19
C ARG A 125 -15.85 7.97 13.05
N LEU A 126 -14.70 7.40 12.72
CA LEU A 126 -14.65 6.25 11.82
C LEU A 126 -15.24 5.01 12.50
N PRO A 127 -16.09 4.21 11.81
CA PRO A 127 -16.53 2.92 12.31
C PRO A 127 -15.33 1.98 12.54
N GLN A 128 -15.37 1.12 13.57
CA GLN A 128 -14.25 0.24 13.88
C GLN A 128 -13.90 -0.70 12.71
N GLY A 129 -14.89 -1.25 12.03
CA GLY A 129 -14.65 -2.10 10.85
C GLY A 129 -13.97 -1.37 9.70
N ASP A 130 -14.25 -0.06 9.53
CA ASP A 130 -13.55 0.77 8.56
C ASP A 130 -12.10 1.05 8.97
N ILE A 131 -11.84 1.27 10.26
CA ILE A 131 -10.49 1.50 10.78
C ILE A 131 -9.57 0.33 10.42
N ASP A 132 -10.02 -0.90 10.65
CA ASP A 132 -9.20 -2.08 10.40
C ASP A 132 -8.97 -2.29 8.90
N ARG A 133 -9.99 -2.06 8.08
CA ARG A 133 -9.87 -2.10 6.61
C ARG A 133 -8.92 -1.01 6.09
N LEU A 134 -9.06 0.22 6.55
CA LEU A 134 -8.23 1.35 6.13
C LEU A 134 -6.76 1.15 6.49
N LYS A 135 -6.45 0.53 7.63
CA LYS A 135 -5.07 0.19 7.99
C LYS A 135 -4.44 -0.77 6.99
N VAL A 136 -5.17 -1.81 6.59
CA VAL A 136 -4.69 -2.77 5.59
C VAL A 136 -4.53 -2.08 4.23
N GLU A 137 -5.51 -1.29 3.80
CA GLU A 137 -5.49 -0.55 2.54
C GLU A 137 -4.31 0.45 2.48
N ALA A 138 -4.00 1.15 3.59
CA ALA A 138 -2.86 2.06 3.68
C ALA A 138 -1.54 1.33 3.45
N VAL A 139 -1.31 0.21 4.15
CA VAL A 139 -0.09 -0.60 3.98
C VAL A 139 0.03 -1.11 2.53
N GLN A 140 -1.06 -1.60 1.95
CA GLN A 140 -1.07 -2.10 0.56
C GLN A 140 -0.83 -0.97 -0.45
N SER A 141 -1.36 0.21 -0.18
CA SER A 141 -1.12 1.39 -1.02
C SER A 141 0.33 1.82 -0.99
N ASP A 142 0.94 1.85 0.21
CA ASP A 142 2.34 2.19 0.37
C ASP A 142 3.26 1.17 -0.31
N ILE A 143 2.95 -0.14 -0.24
CA ILE A 143 3.68 -1.18 -0.97
C ILE A 143 3.66 -0.88 -2.47
N ARG A 144 2.50 -0.62 -3.08
CA ARG A 144 2.41 -0.29 -4.52
C ARG A 144 3.21 0.95 -4.90
N VAL A 145 3.21 1.97 -4.04
CA VAL A 145 4.02 3.19 -4.25
C VAL A 145 5.51 2.86 -4.21
N LEU A 146 5.94 2.03 -3.26
CA LEU A 146 7.33 1.60 -3.13
C LEU A 146 7.77 0.73 -4.31
N GLU A 147 6.95 -0.22 -4.76
CA GLU A 147 7.19 -1.03 -5.95
C GLU A 147 7.42 -0.15 -7.20
N ASN A 148 6.53 0.81 -7.43
CA ASN A 148 6.66 1.74 -8.56
C ASN A 148 7.94 2.56 -8.50
N ARG A 149 8.35 2.99 -7.30
CA ARG A 149 9.59 3.75 -7.11
C ARG A 149 10.82 2.89 -7.36
N VAL A 150 10.86 1.71 -6.78
CA VAL A 150 11.99 0.79 -6.93
C VAL A 150 12.15 0.37 -8.39
N ASN A 151 11.04 0.07 -9.07
CA ASN A 151 11.03 -0.27 -10.49
C ASN A 151 11.53 0.88 -11.37
N ALA A 152 11.21 2.14 -11.03
CA ALA A 152 11.68 3.32 -11.76
C ALA A 152 13.21 3.51 -11.69
N PHE A 153 13.88 2.90 -10.69
CA PHE A 153 15.34 2.91 -10.59
C PHE A 153 16.02 1.76 -11.34
N GLY A 154 15.25 0.91 -12.03
CA GLY A 154 15.78 -0.20 -12.80
C GLY A 154 16.40 -1.32 -11.94
N VAL A 155 16.19 -1.30 -10.64
CA VAL A 155 16.53 -2.41 -9.75
C VAL A 155 15.51 -3.51 -10.04
N GLY A 156 15.98 -4.70 -10.42
CA GLY A 156 15.09 -5.80 -10.81
C GLY A 156 14.00 -6.10 -9.77
N GLU A 157 13.33 -7.25 -9.87
CA GLU A 157 12.28 -7.64 -8.90
C GLU A 157 12.79 -7.60 -7.46
N VAL A 158 12.37 -6.57 -6.72
CA VAL A 158 12.71 -6.35 -5.32
C VAL A 158 11.54 -6.86 -4.48
N PRO A 159 11.75 -7.81 -3.58
CA PRO A 159 10.71 -8.24 -2.65
C PRO A 159 10.33 -7.10 -1.71
N ILE A 160 9.04 -6.72 -1.73
CA ILE A 160 8.44 -5.71 -0.84
C ILE A 160 7.27 -6.37 -0.15
N VAL A 161 7.39 -6.60 1.15
CA VAL A 161 6.39 -7.37 1.90
C VAL A 161 5.93 -6.63 3.15
N ALA A 162 4.65 -6.80 3.49
CA ALA A 162 4.12 -6.33 4.77
C ALA A 162 4.64 -7.22 5.91
N GLN A 163 5.10 -6.60 7.00
CA GLN A 163 5.49 -7.28 8.23
C GLN A 163 4.66 -6.78 9.40
N GLY A 164 3.79 -7.65 9.93
CA GLY A 164 2.84 -7.28 10.98
C GLY A 164 1.79 -6.29 10.48
N HIS A 165 1.39 -5.33 11.33
CA HIS A 165 0.25 -4.46 11.05
C HIS A 165 0.60 -3.12 10.41
N ASN A 166 1.85 -2.66 10.55
CA ASN A 166 2.25 -1.30 10.15
C ASN A 166 3.69 -1.19 9.64
N ARG A 167 4.33 -2.30 9.30
CA ARG A 167 5.69 -2.29 8.77
C ARG A 167 5.73 -2.88 7.38
N ILE A 168 6.65 -2.37 6.57
CA ILE A 168 6.96 -2.86 5.22
C ILE A 168 8.45 -3.14 5.20
N VAL A 169 8.83 -4.33 4.77
CA VAL A 169 10.23 -4.74 4.57
C VAL A 169 10.51 -4.76 3.08
N ILE A 170 11.62 -4.15 2.70
CA ILE A 170 12.13 -4.08 1.34
C ILE A 170 13.48 -4.77 1.33
N GLU A 171 13.68 -5.75 0.46
CA GLU A 171 14.94 -6.46 0.27
C GLU A 171 15.60 -5.95 -1.00
N LEU A 172 16.72 -5.26 -0.88
CA LEU A 172 17.46 -4.69 -2.01
C LEU A 172 18.72 -5.52 -2.26
N PRO A 173 18.69 -6.55 -3.14
CA PRO A 173 19.88 -7.27 -3.52
C PRO A 173 20.83 -6.33 -4.27
N ASP A 174 22.14 -6.60 -4.17
CA ASP A 174 23.24 -5.82 -4.77
C ASP A 174 23.40 -4.37 -4.28
N VAL A 175 22.53 -3.86 -3.40
CA VAL A 175 22.66 -2.52 -2.83
C VAL A 175 23.38 -2.61 -1.48
N GLN A 176 24.69 -2.40 -1.48
CA GLN A 176 25.49 -2.43 -0.25
C GLN A 176 25.51 -1.09 0.48
N ASP A 177 25.13 0.01 -0.19
CA ASP A 177 25.10 1.34 0.40
C ASP A 177 23.68 1.68 0.93
N PRO A 178 23.49 1.72 2.27
CA PRO A 178 22.21 2.08 2.89
C PRO A 178 21.74 3.50 2.54
N GLN A 179 22.67 4.43 2.26
CA GLN A 179 22.32 5.80 1.89
C GLN A 179 21.72 5.87 0.49
N ARG A 180 22.26 5.10 -0.43
CA ARG A 180 21.72 4.95 -1.78
C ARG A 180 20.32 4.34 -1.73
N ALA A 181 20.13 3.27 -0.96
CA ALA A 181 18.84 2.63 -0.74
C ALA A 181 17.81 3.62 -0.16
N LYS A 182 18.20 4.37 0.88
CA LYS A 182 17.34 5.39 1.50
C LYS A 182 16.96 6.50 0.51
N LYS A 183 17.86 6.91 -0.37
CA LYS A 183 17.60 7.93 -1.39
C LYS A 183 16.63 7.47 -2.47
N MET A 184 16.64 6.18 -2.80
CA MET A 184 15.70 5.57 -3.75
C MET A 184 14.26 5.57 -3.19
N ILE A 185 14.11 5.27 -1.90
CA ILE A 185 12.81 5.09 -1.24
C ILE A 185 12.28 6.41 -0.67
N GLY A 186 13.17 7.30 -0.18
CA GLY A 186 12.86 8.44 0.67
C GLY A 186 12.27 9.68 -0.01
N ARG A 187 11.99 9.66 -1.31
CA ARG A 187 11.32 10.79 -1.97
C ARG A 187 9.81 10.67 -1.79
N THR A 188 9.28 11.33 -0.78
CA THR A 188 7.85 11.61 -0.67
C THR A 188 7.52 12.76 -1.62
N ALA A 189 6.82 12.46 -2.71
CA ALA A 189 6.18 13.48 -3.54
C ALA A 189 4.69 13.47 -3.19
N GLU A 190 4.22 14.51 -2.54
CA GLU A 190 2.79 14.79 -2.40
C GLU A 190 2.37 15.54 -3.66
N LEU A 191 1.41 14.98 -4.42
CA LEU A 191 0.85 15.65 -5.58
C LEU A 191 -0.22 16.64 -5.11
N GLU A 192 0.11 17.93 -5.10
CA GLU A 192 -0.84 19.00 -4.84
C GLU A 192 -1.36 19.56 -6.17
N ILE A 193 -2.64 19.30 -6.47
CA ILE A 193 -3.30 19.87 -7.64
C ILE A 193 -3.95 21.18 -7.21
N LYS A 194 -3.47 22.31 -7.73
CA LYS A 194 -4.06 23.63 -7.51
C LYS A 194 -4.72 24.09 -8.81
N LEU A 195 -5.95 24.60 -8.70
CA LEU A 195 -6.57 25.35 -9.79
C LEU A 195 -5.79 26.67 -9.95
N VAL A 196 -5.26 26.91 -11.13
CA VAL A 196 -4.69 28.21 -11.49
C VAL A 196 -5.81 29.00 -12.15
N GLU A 197 -6.18 30.12 -11.54
CA GLU A 197 -7.06 31.10 -12.18
C GLU A 197 -6.21 31.86 -13.22
N ASP A 198 -6.58 31.75 -14.49
CA ASP A 198 -5.98 32.57 -15.54
C ASP A 198 -6.37 34.04 -15.32
N VAL A 199 -5.39 34.90 -15.17
CA VAL A 199 -5.53 36.35 -15.03
C VAL A 199 -5.71 36.98 -16.41
#